data_a1738225f1c99f9bc7ba8f506b141ba7
#
_entry.id   a1738225f1c99f9bc7ba8f506b141ba7
#
_cell.length_a   1.000
_cell.length_b   1.000
_cell.length_c   1.000
_cell.angle_alpha   90.00
_cell.angle_beta   90.00
_cell.angle_gamma   90.00
#
_symmetry.space_group_name_H-M   'P 1'
#
loop_
_entity.id
_entity.type
_entity.pdbx_description
1 polymer ?
#
loop_
_entity_poly.entity_id
_entity_poly.type
_entity_poly.pdbx_seq_one_letter_code
_entity_poly.pdbx_strand_id
1 'polypeptide(L)'
;MECLNCHTEFIGNYCPSCGQPASTQRFTVKKALMATLEVWGMGNRSLPRTVLHLIYRPGQMIGEYLDGKRMPFFPPVKMLFVLCIFFAVESSLLGEKTISEQITSSMNDEALKKDLKENSNNTVVNFNGKKISTEEMMMTVKDIVVWMDKHKAVELICLHSFFMLFAWMVFRKSPTRPKSTMAEHFFTQVFMSGQMMALSIIYLPIFSNGKEDYAFYPLPWWLLFILFVWDYKYIFGYKWRTTIRKVIVVHILSITLFIAIAGMVAGIIISFAENTAATK
;
A
#
# COMPACT_ATOMS: atom_id res chain seq x y z
N MET A 1 -30.33 25.19 -25.29
CA MET A 1 -30.00 23.92 -25.98
C MET A 1 -31.03 22.86 -25.60
N GLU A 2 -31.30 21.92 -26.48
CA GLU A 2 -32.20 20.81 -26.23
C GLU A 2 -31.46 19.62 -25.62
N CYS A 3 -32.03 19.02 -24.60
CA CYS A 3 -31.46 17.85 -23.93
C CYS A 3 -31.59 16.59 -24.80
N LEU A 4 -30.49 15.89 -25.09
CA LEU A 4 -30.50 14.69 -25.90
C LEU A 4 -31.21 13.48 -25.25
N ASN A 5 -31.56 13.55 -23.96
CA ASN A 5 -32.23 12.47 -23.25
C ASN A 5 -33.74 12.70 -23.10
N CYS A 6 -34.15 13.89 -22.64
CA CYS A 6 -35.54 14.18 -22.34
C CYS A 6 -36.15 15.31 -23.18
N HIS A 7 -35.43 15.83 -24.14
CA HIS A 7 -35.83 16.87 -25.10
C HIS A 7 -36.26 18.21 -24.45
N THR A 8 -35.98 18.39 -23.16
CA THR A 8 -36.24 19.67 -22.45
C THR A 8 -35.25 20.73 -22.90
N GLU A 9 -35.76 21.89 -23.28
CA GLU A 9 -34.91 23.06 -23.54
C GLU A 9 -34.40 23.65 -22.22
N PHE A 10 -33.08 23.89 -22.17
CA PHE A 10 -32.45 24.45 -20.96
C PHE A 10 -31.24 25.34 -21.27
N ILE A 11 -30.88 26.16 -20.29
CA ILE A 11 -29.69 26.99 -20.29
C ILE A 11 -28.86 26.58 -19.05
N GLY A 12 -27.60 26.23 -19.23
CA GLY A 12 -26.70 25.83 -18.13
C GLY A 12 -25.90 24.59 -18.45
N ASN A 13 -25.19 24.10 -17.44
CA ASN A 13 -24.27 22.95 -17.60
C ASN A 13 -24.95 21.59 -17.47
N TYR A 14 -26.17 21.55 -16.89
CA TYR A 14 -26.93 20.33 -16.67
C TYR A 14 -28.42 20.56 -16.98
N CYS A 15 -29.07 19.55 -17.54
CA CYS A 15 -30.50 19.57 -17.75
C CYS A 15 -31.24 19.54 -16.41
N PRO A 16 -32.18 20.48 -16.14
CA PRO A 16 -32.90 20.54 -14.87
C PRO A 16 -33.91 19.40 -14.69
N SER A 17 -34.36 18.77 -15.79
CA SER A 17 -35.35 17.67 -15.73
C SER A 17 -34.72 16.31 -15.48
N CYS A 18 -33.54 16.01 -16.04
CA CYS A 18 -32.95 14.66 -15.97
C CYS A 18 -31.49 14.64 -15.53
N GLY A 19 -30.87 15.78 -15.23
CA GLY A 19 -29.50 15.87 -14.75
C GLY A 19 -28.41 15.59 -15.80
N GLN A 20 -28.78 15.40 -17.10
CA GLN A 20 -27.79 15.13 -18.13
C GLN A 20 -26.89 16.33 -18.40
N PRO A 21 -25.56 16.15 -18.47
CA PRO A 21 -24.63 17.23 -18.80
C PRO A 21 -24.88 17.80 -20.21
N ALA A 22 -24.86 19.12 -20.35
CA ALA A 22 -25.00 19.83 -21.63
C ALA A 22 -23.88 19.46 -22.62
N SER A 23 -22.72 19.08 -22.13
CA SER A 23 -21.55 18.65 -22.92
C SER A 23 -21.67 17.23 -23.53
N THR A 24 -22.78 16.53 -23.27
CA THR A 24 -23.01 15.19 -23.80
C THR A 24 -23.06 15.21 -25.33
N GLN A 25 -22.16 14.49 -25.98
CA GLN A 25 -22.04 14.40 -27.44
C GLN A 25 -22.02 12.94 -27.87
N ARG A 26 -22.15 12.67 -29.19
CA ARG A 26 -22.02 11.32 -29.74
C ARG A 26 -20.73 10.63 -29.34
N PHE A 27 -20.82 9.37 -28.96
CA PHE A 27 -19.68 8.52 -28.62
C PHE A 27 -18.78 8.34 -29.85
N THR A 28 -17.50 8.72 -29.68
CA THR A 28 -16.43 8.36 -30.62
C THR A 28 -15.42 7.48 -29.86
N VAL A 29 -14.66 6.63 -30.58
CA VAL A 29 -13.62 5.77 -29.98
C VAL A 29 -12.66 6.58 -29.11
N LYS A 30 -12.26 7.76 -29.59
CA LYS A 30 -11.40 8.68 -28.83
C LYS A 30 -12.07 9.13 -27.52
N LYS A 31 -13.37 9.46 -27.55
CA LYS A 31 -14.11 9.89 -26.35
C LYS A 31 -14.37 8.72 -25.41
N ALA A 32 -14.65 7.52 -25.92
CA ALA A 32 -14.77 6.32 -25.10
C ALA A 32 -13.45 6.02 -24.37
N LEU A 33 -12.33 6.08 -25.10
CA LEU A 33 -11.00 5.90 -24.50
C LEU A 33 -10.70 6.98 -23.45
N MET A 34 -10.97 8.26 -23.77
CA MET A 34 -10.77 9.37 -22.81
C MET A 34 -11.67 9.22 -21.59
N ALA A 35 -12.95 8.83 -21.76
CA ALA A 35 -13.86 8.59 -20.63
C ALA A 35 -13.38 7.42 -19.77
N THR A 36 -12.86 6.34 -20.37
CA THR A 36 -12.25 5.24 -19.61
C THR A 36 -11.02 5.72 -18.86
N LEU A 37 -10.14 6.49 -19.49
CA LEU A 37 -8.97 7.08 -18.85
C LEU A 37 -9.36 8.09 -17.74
N GLU A 38 -10.47 8.81 -17.90
CA GLU A 38 -11.02 9.71 -16.86
C GLU A 38 -11.56 8.94 -15.67
N VAL A 39 -12.24 7.81 -15.87
CA VAL A 39 -12.68 6.92 -14.78
C VAL A 39 -11.48 6.41 -13.99
N TRP A 40 -10.40 6.06 -14.67
CA TRP A 40 -9.12 5.70 -14.05
C TRP A 40 -8.32 6.92 -13.58
N GLY A 41 -8.80 8.15 -13.88
CA GLY A 41 -8.17 9.42 -13.49
C GLY A 41 -6.94 9.81 -14.30
N MET A 42 -6.61 9.05 -15.34
CA MET A 42 -5.48 9.36 -16.23
C MET A 42 -5.83 10.42 -17.29
N GLY A 43 -7.12 10.62 -17.58
CA GLY A 43 -7.60 11.68 -18.48
C GLY A 43 -7.49 13.10 -17.91
N ASN A 44 -7.33 13.23 -16.62
CA ASN A 44 -7.18 14.50 -15.92
C ASN A 44 -5.72 14.69 -15.49
N ARG A 45 -5.15 15.87 -15.69
CA ARG A 45 -3.77 16.23 -15.27
C ARG A 45 -3.52 16.14 -13.75
N SER A 46 -4.51 15.69 -12.98
CA SER A 46 -4.42 15.59 -11.52
C SER A 46 -3.44 14.50 -11.05
N LEU A 47 -3.33 13.34 -11.73
CA LEU A 47 -2.40 12.29 -11.35
C LEU A 47 -0.93 12.73 -11.49
N PRO A 48 -0.44 13.17 -12.68
CA PRO A 48 0.94 13.65 -12.81
C PRO A 48 1.24 14.80 -11.87
N ARG A 49 0.29 15.73 -11.69
CA ARG A 49 0.44 16.84 -10.74
C ARG A 49 0.61 16.32 -9.31
N THR A 50 -0.21 15.39 -8.87
CA THR A 50 -0.13 14.82 -7.51
C THR A 50 1.21 14.12 -7.30
N VAL A 51 1.63 13.27 -8.24
CA VAL A 51 2.92 12.57 -8.17
C VAL A 51 4.09 13.55 -8.12
N LEU A 52 4.11 14.57 -8.98
CA LEU A 52 5.14 15.61 -8.94
C LEU A 52 5.17 16.32 -7.59
N HIS A 53 4.02 16.73 -7.07
CA HIS A 53 3.94 17.41 -5.76
C HIS A 53 4.38 16.49 -4.62
N LEU A 54 4.09 15.19 -4.68
CA LEU A 54 4.57 14.21 -3.71
C LEU A 54 6.09 14.03 -3.73
N ILE A 55 6.75 14.27 -4.87
CA ILE A 55 8.20 14.15 -4.97
C ILE A 55 8.91 15.39 -4.40
N TYR A 56 8.47 16.61 -4.74
CA TYR A 56 9.21 17.83 -4.34
C TYR A 56 8.65 18.58 -3.13
N ARG A 57 7.36 18.40 -2.78
CA ARG A 57 6.73 19.03 -1.59
C ARG A 57 5.67 18.15 -0.93
N PRO A 58 5.98 16.91 -0.56
CA PRO A 58 4.99 15.92 -0.17
C PRO A 58 4.16 16.36 1.04
N GLY A 59 4.79 16.72 2.15
CA GLY A 59 4.09 17.09 3.36
C GLY A 59 3.17 18.31 3.21
N GLN A 60 3.53 19.28 2.35
CA GLN A 60 2.66 20.42 2.06
C GLN A 60 1.44 19.99 1.24
N MET A 61 1.64 19.19 0.19
CA MET A 61 0.56 18.70 -0.66
C MET A 61 -0.44 17.86 0.13
N ILE A 62 0.05 16.94 0.95
CA ILE A 62 -0.79 16.12 1.84
C ILE A 62 -1.55 17.02 2.80
N GLY A 63 -0.89 18.03 3.40
CA GLY A 63 -1.55 19.03 4.24
C GLY A 63 -2.68 19.76 3.51
N GLU A 64 -2.43 20.30 2.32
CA GLU A 64 -3.45 20.96 1.50
C GLU A 64 -4.64 20.04 1.20
N TYR A 65 -4.40 18.77 0.88
CA TYR A 65 -5.46 17.79 0.63
C TYR A 65 -6.31 17.52 1.87
N LEU A 66 -5.70 17.36 3.04
CA LEU A 66 -6.38 17.16 4.32
C LEU A 66 -7.18 18.39 4.74
N ASP A 67 -6.73 19.60 4.37
CA ASP A 67 -7.44 20.86 4.61
C ASP A 67 -8.62 21.10 3.64
N GLY A 68 -8.88 20.11 2.74
CA GLY A 68 -10.05 20.12 1.85
C GLY A 68 -9.76 20.53 0.41
N LYS A 69 -8.54 20.90 0.04
CA LYS A 69 -8.15 21.25 -1.34
C LYS A 69 -7.95 19.98 -2.18
N ARG A 70 -9.06 19.32 -2.51
CA ARG A 70 -9.04 17.99 -3.14
C ARG A 70 -9.10 18.02 -4.67
N MET A 71 -9.75 19.02 -5.26
CA MET A 71 -9.98 19.11 -6.71
C MET A 71 -8.69 19.07 -7.58
N PRO A 72 -7.59 19.73 -7.19
CA PRO A 72 -6.37 19.70 -8.01
C PRO A 72 -5.56 18.41 -7.87
N PHE A 73 -5.90 17.57 -6.89
CA PHE A 73 -5.15 16.37 -6.55
C PHE A 73 -5.92 15.08 -6.85
N PHE A 74 -5.19 14.03 -7.15
CA PHE A 74 -5.74 12.72 -7.44
C PHE A 74 -6.07 11.97 -6.13
N PRO A 75 -7.20 11.23 -6.05
CA PRO A 75 -7.55 10.47 -4.85
C PRO A 75 -6.45 9.47 -4.44
N PRO A 76 -6.00 9.45 -3.17
CA PRO A 76 -4.80 8.74 -2.76
C PRO A 76 -4.86 7.22 -2.99
N VAL A 77 -6.01 6.59 -2.66
CA VAL A 77 -6.18 5.14 -2.84
C VAL A 77 -6.12 4.76 -4.32
N LYS A 78 -6.83 5.51 -5.19
CA LYS A 78 -6.77 5.28 -6.65
C LYS A 78 -5.37 5.50 -7.20
N MET A 79 -4.66 6.52 -6.72
CA MET A 79 -3.28 6.81 -7.12
C MET A 79 -2.35 5.63 -6.78
N LEU A 80 -2.46 5.09 -5.58
CA LEU A 80 -1.65 3.97 -5.15
C LEU A 80 -1.88 2.75 -6.04
N PHE A 81 -3.14 2.40 -6.36
CA PHE A 81 -3.44 1.30 -7.29
C PHE A 81 -2.82 1.52 -8.67
N VAL A 82 -2.95 2.73 -9.23
CA VAL A 82 -2.36 3.05 -10.54
C VAL A 82 -0.84 2.92 -10.51
N LEU A 83 -0.19 3.47 -9.48
CA LEU A 83 1.27 3.37 -9.34
C LEU A 83 1.74 1.93 -9.14
N CYS A 84 1.01 1.12 -8.38
CA CYS A 84 1.33 -0.31 -8.23
C CYS A 84 1.23 -1.09 -9.55
N ILE A 85 0.26 -0.75 -10.41
CA ILE A 85 0.17 -1.36 -11.75
C ILE A 85 1.39 -0.97 -12.59
N PHE A 86 1.77 0.31 -12.62
CA PHE A 86 2.98 0.75 -13.34
C PHE A 86 4.22 0.05 -12.82
N PHE A 87 4.39 -0.01 -11.50
CA PHE A 87 5.51 -0.69 -10.86
C PHE A 87 5.57 -2.19 -11.21
N ALA A 88 4.43 -2.89 -11.20
CA ALA A 88 4.36 -4.31 -11.53
C ALA A 88 4.75 -4.57 -13.00
N VAL A 89 4.29 -3.72 -13.92
CA VAL A 89 4.69 -3.82 -15.34
C VAL A 89 6.19 -3.57 -15.50
N GLU A 90 6.71 -2.53 -14.88
CA GLU A 90 8.13 -2.17 -14.94
C GLU A 90 9.01 -3.26 -14.34
N SER A 91 8.72 -3.74 -13.14
CA SER A 91 9.42 -4.82 -12.46
C SER A 91 9.45 -6.10 -13.33
N SER A 92 8.33 -6.45 -13.95
CA SER A 92 8.24 -7.57 -14.88
C SER A 92 9.12 -7.38 -16.13
N LEU A 93 9.16 -6.16 -16.69
CA LEU A 93 9.99 -5.87 -17.87
C LEU A 93 11.49 -5.89 -17.54
N LEU A 94 11.87 -5.52 -16.33
CA LEU A 94 13.26 -5.56 -15.86
C LEU A 94 13.71 -6.96 -15.38
N GLY A 95 12.78 -7.92 -15.32
CA GLY A 95 13.07 -9.29 -14.88
C GLY A 95 13.38 -9.38 -13.38
N GLU A 96 12.91 -8.43 -12.59
CA GLU A 96 13.07 -8.44 -11.13
C GLU A 96 12.26 -9.58 -10.51
N LYS A 97 12.89 -10.32 -9.60
CA LYS A 97 12.21 -11.39 -8.88
C LYS A 97 11.50 -10.83 -7.66
N THR A 98 10.21 -11.10 -7.58
CA THR A 98 9.42 -10.74 -6.41
C THR A 98 9.69 -11.70 -5.25
N ILE A 99 9.36 -11.29 -4.01
CA ILE A 99 9.49 -12.16 -2.82
C ILE A 99 8.71 -13.48 -3.02
N SER A 100 7.54 -13.40 -3.66
CA SER A 100 6.73 -14.59 -3.93
C SER A 100 7.43 -15.57 -4.87
N GLU A 101 8.16 -15.08 -5.86
CA GLU A 101 8.96 -15.91 -6.77
C GLU A 101 10.19 -16.51 -6.08
N GLN A 102 10.84 -15.76 -5.21
CA GLN A 102 11.97 -16.23 -4.41
C GLN A 102 11.52 -17.31 -3.42
N ILE A 103 10.46 -17.10 -2.66
CA ILE A 103 9.89 -18.12 -1.76
C ILE A 103 9.48 -19.36 -2.55
N THR A 104 8.87 -19.17 -3.73
CA THR A 104 8.45 -20.28 -4.58
C THR A 104 9.64 -21.07 -5.11
N SER A 105 10.72 -20.40 -5.52
CA SER A 105 11.94 -21.07 -5.99
C SER A 105 12.64 -21.81 -4.85
N SER A 106 12.76 -21.20 -3.67
CA SER A 106 13.36 -21.83 -2.49
C SER A 106 12.56 -23.05 -2.02
N MET A 107 11.23 -22.99 -2.01
CA MET A 107 10.36 -24.12 -1.65
C MET A 107 10.35 -25.23 -2.72
N ASN A 108 10.77 -24.95 -3.94
CA ASN A 108 10.91 -25.94 -5.00
C ASN A 108 12.28 -26.65 -4.98
N ASP A 109 13.21 -26.20 -4.14
CA ASP A 109 14.50 -26.82 -3.94
C ASP A 109 14.31 -28.23 -3.35
N GLU A 110 14.89 -29.23 -4.02
CA GLU A 110 14.75 -30.65 -3.62
C GLU A 110 15.36 -30.94 -2.25
N ALA A 111 16.43 -30.22 -1.87
CA ALA A 111 17.04 -30.32 -0.56
C ALA A 111 16.09 -29.87 0.55
N LEU A 112 15.46 -28.72 0.38
CA LEU A 112 14.49 -28.20 1.33
C LEU A 112 13.23 -29.08 1.41
N LYS A 113 12.76 -29.61 0.28
CA LYS A 113 11.62 -30.56 0.26
C LYS A 113 11.92 -31.85 1.00
N LYS A 114 13.15 -32.34 0.93
CA LYS A 114 13.60 -33.53 1.63
C LYS A 114 13.67 -33.30 3.13
N ASP A 115 14.28 -32.19 3.55
CA ASP A 115 14.36 -31.79 4.96
C ASP A 115 12.98 -31.57 5.58
N LEU A 116 12.07 -30.91 4.83
CA LEU A 116 10.68 -30.72 5.28
C LEU A 116 9.94 -32.03 5.43
N LYS A 117 10.10 -33.00 4.51
CA LYS A 117 9.48 -34.34 4.60
C LYS A 117 10.03 -35.16 5.76
N GLU A 118 11.35 -35.14 5.99
CA GLU A 118 11.97 -35.84 7.13
C GLU A 118 11.52 -35.26 8.48
N ASN A 119 11.39 -33.93 8.58
CA ASN A 119 10.93 -33.26 9.80
C ASN A 119 9.40 -33.20 9.95
N SER A 120 8.62 -33.24 8.87
CA SER A 120 7.15 -33.11 8.91
C SER A 120 6.47 -34.36 9.48
N ASN A 121 7.11 -35.50 9.43
CA ASN A 121 6.57 -36.75 10.07
C ASN A 121 6.44 -36.66 11.59
N ASN A 122 7.04 -35.64 12.23
CA ASN A 122 7.06 -35.47 13.67
C ASN A 122 6.25 -34.27 14.20
N THR A 123 5.74 -33.37 13.36
CA THR A 123 5.07 -32.16 13.83
C THR A 123 3.71 -31.97 13.16
N VAL A 124 2.67 -32.46 13.80
CA VAL A 124 1.27 -32.28 13.39
C VAL A 124 0.61 -31.32 14.38
N VAL A 125 0.15 -30.17 13.89
CA VAL A 125 -0.57 -29.18 14.72
C VAL A 125 -2.07 -29.44 14.63
N ASN A 126 -2.74 -29.60 15.80
CA ASN A 126 -4.18 -29.77 15.84
C ASN A 126 -4.87 -28.42 16.07
N PHE A 127 -5.47 -27.85 15.02
CA PHE A 127 -6.20 -26.60 15.09
C PHE A 127 -7.70 -26.84 14.97
N ASN A 128 -8.43 -26.56 16.04
CA ASN A 128 -9.91 -26.72 16.09
C ASN A 128 -10.42 -28.10 15.65
N GLY A 129 -9.71 -29.17 16.07
CA GLY A 129 -10.04 -30.55 15.70
C GLY A 129 -9.49 -31.03 14.35
N LYS A 130 -8.83 -30.16 13.59
CA LYS A 130 -8.19 -30.50 12.31
C LYS A 130 -6.67 -30.62 12.50
N LYS A 131 -6.11 -31.75 12.13
CA LYS A 131 -4.67 -31.99 12.14
C LYS A 131 -4.06 -31.29 10.92
N ILE A 132 -3.20 -30.31 11.16
CA ILE A 132 -2.48 -29.55 10.11
C ILE A 132 -1.00 -29.92 10.20
N SER A 133 -0.42 -30.37 9.10
CA SER A 133 1.01 -30.65 9.04
C SER A 133 1.81 -29.34 8.90
N THR A 134 3.09 -29.35 9.31
CA THR A 134 3.98 -28.21 9.11
C THR A 134 4.07 -27.83 7.62
N GLU A 135 4.01 -28.83 6.72
CA GLU A 135 4.01 -28.61 5.27
C GLU A 135 2.76 -27.85 4.81
N GLU A 136 1.54 -28.24 5.27
CA GLU A 136 0.30 -27.54 4.96
C GLU A 136 0.32 -26.08 5.47
N MET A 137 0.90 -25.85 6.65
CA MET A 137 1.02 -24.51 7.21
C MET A 137 1.98 -23.66 6.38
N MET A 138 3.14 -24.18 5.97
CA MET A 138 4.09 -23.48 5.12
C MET A 138 3.48 -23.19 3.73
N MET A 139 2.72 -24.11 3.16
CA MET A 139 2.00 -23.88 1.90
C MET A 139 0.96 -22.77 2.05
N THR A 140 0.21 -22.75 3.15
CA THR A 140 -0.76 -21.67 3.43
C THR A 140 -0.07 -20.32 3.56
N VAL A 141 1.05 -20.22 4.28
CA VAL A 141 1.83 -18.99 4.41
C VAL A 141 2.35 -18.54 3.04
N LYS A 142 2.89 -19.46 2.24
CA LYS A 142 3.30 -19.19 0.87
C LYS A 142 2.16 -18.60 0.04
N ASP A 143 0.98 -19.25 0.07
CA ASP A 143 -0.16 -18.80 -0.72
C ASP A 143 -0.62 -17.39 -0.31
N ILE A 144 -0.58 -17.08 0.98
CA ILE A 144 -0.87 -15.74 1.50
C ILE A 144 0.15 -14.73 0.97
N VAL A 145 1.45 -15.04 1.04
CA VAL A 145 2.51 -14.15 0.55
C VAL A 145 2.40 -13.93 -0.95
N VAL A 146 2.17 -14.99 -1.73
CA VAL A 146 1.96 -14.92 -3.18
C VAL A 146 0.72 -14.08 -3.51
N TRP A 147 -0.37 -14.25 -2.74
CA TRP A 147 -1.57 -13.45 -2.92
C TRP A 147 -1.34 -11.97 -2.60
N MET A 148 -0.65 -11.65 -1.49
CA MET A 148 -0.32 -10.28 -1.10
C MET A 148 0.56 -9.60 -2.15
N ASP A 149 1.57 -10.28 -2.64
CA ASP A 149 2.49 -9.75 -3.65
C ASP A 149 1.77 -9.46 -4.98
N LYS A 150 0.84 -10.32 -5.40
CA LYS A 150 -0.05 -10.07 -6.54
C LYS A 150 -0.99 -8.87 -6.33
N HIS A 151 -1.26 -8.51 -5.07
CA HIS A 151 -2.15 -7.40 -4.70
C HIS A 151 -1.38 -6.29 -3.97
N LYS A 152 -0.25 -5.86 -4.54
CA LYS A 152 0.70 -4.93 -3.92
C LYS A 152 0.06 -3.68 -3.29
N ALA A 153 -0.95 -3.10 -3.93
CA ALA A 153 -1.66 -1.95 -3.37
C ALA A 153 -2.40 -2.29 -2.07
N VAL A 154 -3.00 -3.49 -1.97
CA VAL A 154 -3.68 -3.95 -0.76
C VAL A 154 -2.66 -4.23 0.34
N GLU A 155 -1.56 -4.90 0.00
CA GLU A 155 -0.43 -5.14 0.91
C GLU A 155 0.06 -3.83 1.54
N LEU A 156 0.34 -2.82 0.71
CA LEU A 156 0.83 -1.52 1.17
C LEU A 156 -0.20 -0.77 2.01
N ILE A 157 -1.48 -0.82 1.66
CA ILE A 157 -2.55 -0.22 2.47
C ILE A 157 -2.63 -0.92 3.83
N CYS A 158 -2.57 -2.24 3.89
CA CYS A 158 -2.58 -3.00 5.14
C CYS A 158 -1.36 -2.65 6.01
N LEU A 159 -0.16 -2.67 5.43
CA LEU A 159 1.08 -2.31 6.12
C LEU A 159 1.00 -0.90 6.71
N HIS A 160 0.62 0.09 5.90
CA HIS A 160 0.56 1.48 6.35
C HIS A 160 -0.61 1.75 7.31
N SER A 161 -1.71 0.99 7.21
CA SER A 161 -2.80 1.06 8.19
C SER A 161 -2.33 0.64 9.58
N PHE A 162 -1.39 -0.28 9.66
CA PHE A 162 -0.75 -0.68 10.91
C PHE A 162 0.07 0.47 11.52
N PHE A 163 0.87 1.17 10.71
CA PHE A 163 1.60 2.36 11.17
C PHE A 163 0.68 3.53 11.52
N MET A 164 -0.48 3.65 10.90
CA MET A 164 -1.46 4.72 11.13
C MET A 164 -1.86 4.84 12.60
N LEU A 165 -2.09 3.73 13.29
CA LEU A 165 -2.51 3.72 14.68
C LEU A 165 -1.50 4.44 15.59
N PHE A 166 -0.23 4.08 15.47
CA PHE A 166 0.84 4.69 16.27
C PHE A 166 1.14 6.12 15.82
N ALA A 167 1.08 6.38 14.52
CA ALA A 167 1.21 7.73 14.00
C ALA A 167 0.12 8.65 14.56
N TRP A 168 -1.14 8.21 14.60
CA TRP A 168 -2.23 8.95 15.21
C TRP A 168 -2.00 9.16 16.71
N MET A 169 -1.61 8.13 17.47
CA MET A 169 -1.36 8.26 18.91
C MET A 169 -0.27 9.31 19.20
N VAL A 170 0.80 9.35 18.42
CA VAL A 170 1.98 10.19 18.65
C VAL A 170 1.78 11.62 18.10
N PHE A 171 1.05 11.79 16.99
CA PHE A 171 0.94 13.06 16.27
C PHE A 171 -0.42 13.76 16.39
N ARG A 172 -1.46 13.14 16.97
CA ARG A 172 -2.83 13.70 17.06
C ARG A 172 -2.93 15.08 17.72
N LYS A 173 -1.95 15.48 18.53
CA LYS A 173 -1.87 16.79 19.21
C LYS A 173 -0.76 17.64 18.59
N SER A 174 -0.67 17.70 17.28
CA SER A 174 0.38 18.44 16.59
C SER A 174 0.09 19.96 16.51
N PRO A 175 1.12 20.80 16.35
CA PRO A 175 0.94 22.26 16.25
C PRO A 175 0.01 22.69 15.10
N THR A 176 0.13 22.07 13.94
CA THR A 176 -0.69 22.41 12.75
C THR A 176 -2.05 21.69 12.75
N ARG A 177 -2.16 20.54 13.43
CA ARG A 177 -3.36 19.67 13.44
C ARG A 177 -3.65 19.15 14.85
N PRO A 178 -4.14 20.04 15.77
CA PRO A 178 -4.27 19.71 17.20
C PRO A 178 -5.36 18.69 17.52
N LYS A 179 -6.23 18.37 16.56
CA LYS A 179 -7.33 17.39 16.68
C LYS A 179 -7.39 16.47 15.46
N SER A 180 -6.24 16.05 14.93
CA SER A 180 -6.22 15.18 13.76
C SER A 180 -6.92 13.85 14.03
N THR A 181 -7.75 13.46 13.07
CA THR A 181 -8.53 12.22 13.12
C THR A 181 -7.73 11.03 12.62
N MET A 182 -8.15 9.81 12.97
CA MET A 182 -7.55 8.59 12.47
C MET A 182 -7.63 8.49 10.94
N ALA A 183 -8.73 8.97 10.34
CA ALA A 183 -8.91 9.01 8.89
C ALA A 183 -7.88 9.92 8.19
N GLU A 184 -7.53 11.07 8.78
CA GLU A 184 -6.48 11.94 8.24
C GLU A 184 -5.11 11.25 8.25
N HIS A 185 -4.80 10.49 9.31
CA HIS A 185 -3.58 9.68 9.37
C HIS A 185 -3.60 8.54 8.35
N PHE A 186 -4.75 7.91 8.11
CA PHE A 186 -4.91 6.90 7.06
C PHE A 186 -4.56 7.48 5.69
N PHE A 187 -5.19 8.58 5.29
CA PHE A 187 -4.90 9.22 4.00
C PHE A 187 -3.46 9.71 3.90
N THR A 188 -2.88 10.20 5.00
CA THR A 188 -1.45 10.54 5.06
C THR A 188 -0.60 9.33 4.71
N GLN A 189 -0.84 8.18 5.33
CA GLN A 189 -0.10 6.95 5.06
C GLN A 189 -0.26 6.47 3.62
N VAL A 190 -1.46 6.53 3.06
CA VAL A 190 -1.70 6.13 1.67
C VAL A 190 -0.97 7.06 0.69
N PHE A 191 -0.93 8.37 0.95
CA PHE A 191 -0.14 9.30 0.13
C PHE A 191 1.36 9.02 0.23
N MET A 192 1.88 8.74 1.42
CA MET A 192 3.29 8.38 1.63
C MET A 192 3.63 7.06 0.92
N SER A 193 2.73 6.06 0.95
CA SER A 193 2.88 4.84 0.14
C SER A 193 2.97 5.16 -1.35
N GLY A 194 2.11 6.04 -1.84
CA GLY A 194 2.13 6.49 -3.24
C GLY A 194 3.42 7.24 -3.60
N GLN A 195 3.95 8.06 -2.70
CA GLN A 195 5.24 8.73 -2.87
C GLN A 195 6.39 7.73 -2.98
N MET A 196 6.45 6.77 -2.04
CA MET A 196 7.48 5.74 -2.04
C MET A 196 7.39 4.87 -3.29
N MET A 197 6.18 4.53 -3.73
CA MET A 197 5.96 3.78 -4.96
C MET A 197 6.38 4.58 -6.21
N ALA A 198 6.05 5.87 -6.28
CA ALA A 198 6.49 6.73 -7.39
C ALA A 198 8.01 6.87 -7.45
N LEU A 199 8.68 6.98 -6.30
CA LEU A 199 10.14 7.00 -6.22
C LEU A 199 10.74 5.63 -6.57
N SER A 200 10.08 4.53 -6.21
CA SER A 200 10.49 3.17 -6.57
C SER A 200 10.49 2.95 -8.09
N ILE A 201 9.47 3.44 -8.79
CA ILE A 201 9.38 3.41 -10.26
C ILE A 201 10.57 4.17 -10.89
N ILE A 202 11.03 5.28 -10.29
CA ILE A 202 12.19 6.01 -10.80
C ILE A 202 13.51 5.31 -10.42
N TYR A 203 13.57 4.73 -9.23
CA TYR A 203 14.78 4.12 -8.68
C TYR A 203 15.13 2.79 -9.37
N LEU A 204 14.13 1.95 -9.60
CA LEU A 204 14.31 0.59 -10.10
C LEU A 204 15.13 0.55 -11.41
N PRO A 205 14.79 1.25 -12.51
CA PRO A 205 15.52 1.16 -13.77
C PRO A 205 16.93 1.76 -13.71
N ILE A 206 17.22 2.61 -12.71
CA ILE A 206 18.52 3.28 -12.58
C ILE A 206 19.49 2.45 -11.74
N PHE A 207 19.02 1.82 -10.68
CA PHE A 207 19.87 1.17 -9.67
C PHE A 207 19.68 -0.33 -9.59
N SER A 208 18.65 -0.90 -10.22
CA SER A 208 18.47 -2.34 -10.24
C SER A 208 19.54 -3.04 -11.08
N ASN A 209 20.16 -4.04 -10.47
CA ASN A 209 21.12 -4.94 -11.13
C ASN A 209 20.47 -6.32 -11.42
N GLY A 210 19.14 -6.44 -11.37
CA GLY A 210 18.42 -7.71 -11.54
C GLY A 210 18.66 -8.72 -10.41
N LYS A 211 19.16 -8.28 -9.27
CA LYS A 211 19.52 -9.11 -8.11
C LYS A 211 19.09 -8.57 -6.77
N GLU A 212 18.36 -7.44 -6.75
CA GLU A 212 17.98 -6.81 -5.48
C GLU A 212 16.73 -7.46 -4.90
N ASP A 213 16.87 -7.99 -3.69
CA ASP A 213 15.77 -8.52 -2.90
C ASP A 213 15.13 -7.38 -2.11
N TYR A 214 13.91 -7.01 -2.45
CA TYR A 214 13.15 -6.00 -1.69
C TYR A 214 11.82 -6.55 -1.19
N ALA A 215 11.51 -6.26 0.08
CA ALA A 215 10.27 -6.72 0.68
C ALA A 215 9.05 -5.90 0.22
N PHE A 216 9.12 -4.57 0.35
CA PHE A 216 7.99 -3.68 0.09
C PHE A 216 8.31 -2.64 -0.98
N TYR A 217 9.49 -2.02 -0.89
CA TYR A 217 9.98 -0.99 -1.80
C TYR A 217 11.43 -1.26 -2.14
N PRO A 218 11.85 -1.08 -3.40
CA PRO A 218 13.27 -1.18 -3.80
C PRO A 218 14.10 0.02 -3.36
N LEU A 219 13.60 0.80 -2.40
CA LEU A 219 14.28 1.98 -1.87
C LEU A 219 15.11 1.64 -0.64
N PRO A 220 16.30 2.23 -0.47
CA PRO A 220 17.11 2.06 0.72
C PRO A 220 16.34 2.49 1.98
N TRP A 221 16.45 1.73 3.07
CA TRP A 221 15.74 2.00 4.33
C TRP A 221 16.01 3.39 4.92
N TRP A 222 17.23 3.92 4.75
CA TRP A 222 17.57 5.26 5.21
C TRP A 222 16.84 6.36 4.43
N LEU A 223 16.60 6.16 3.12
CA LEU A 223 15.81 7.06 2.30
C LEU A 223 14.34 7.05 2.73
N LEU A 224 13.77 5.87 2.95
CA LEU A 224 12.41 5.73 3.49
C LEU A 224 12.26 6.49 4.81
N PHE A 225 13.23 6.35 5.73
CA PHE A 225 13.22 7.07 7.00
C PHE A 225 13.28 8.60 6.81
N ILE A 226 14.14 9.09 5.92
CA ILE A 226 14.24 10.53 5.60
C ILE A 226 12.91 11.05 5.06
N LEU A 227 12.26 10.32 4.14
CA LEU A 227 10.95 10.69 3.59
C LEU A 227 9.88 10.77 4.69
N PHE A 228 9.80 9.78 5.58
CA PHE A 228 8.90 9.81 6.73
C PHE A 228 9.11 11.05 7.59
N VAL A 229 10.35 11.35 7.96
CA VAL A 229 10.67 12.52 8.79
C VAL A 229 10.30 13.82 8.06
N TRP A 230 10.60 13.90 6.76
CA TRP A 230 10.28 15.07 5.94
C TRP A 230 8.78 15.33 5.90
N ASP A 231 7.99 14.32 5.54
CA ASP A 231 6.55 14.42 5.41
C ASP A 231 5.88 14.81 6.74
N TYR A 232 6.23 14.09 7.80
CA TYR A 232 5.69 14.38 9.12
C TYR A 232 6.07 15.77 9.65
N LYS A 233 7.26 16.27 9.29
CA LYS A 233 7.69 17.63 9.65
C LYS A 233 6.76 18.69 9.06
N TYR A 234 6.43 18.57 7.77
CA TYR A 234 5.63 19.58 7.08
C TYR A 234 4.12 19.40 7.32
N ILE A 235 3.64 18.19 7.53
CA ILE A 235 2.22 17.93 7.82
C ILE A 235 1.87 18.38 9.25
N PHE A 236 2.70 18.06 10.23
CA PHE A 236 2.39 18.25 11.64
C PHE A 236 3.09 19.43 12.32
N GLY A 237 3.99 20.13 11.65
CA GLY A 237 4.54 21.42 12.08
C GLY A 237 5.51 21.39 13.28
N TYR A 238 5.98 20.21 13.69
CA TYR A 238 6.98 20.11 14.79
C TYR A 238 8.37 20.57 14.33
N LYS A 239 9.24 20.95 15.31
CA LYS A 239 10.66 21.17 15.05
C LYS A 239 11.34 19.87 14.61
N TRP A 240 12.38 19.93 13.78
CA TRP A 240 13.08 18.75 13.24
C TRP A 240 13.44 17.70 14.29
N ARG A 241 14.11 18.12 15.40
CA ARG A 241 14.48 17.21 16.48
C ARG A 241 13.28 16.48 17.11
N THR A 242 12.16 17.19 17.26
CA THR A 242 10.93 16.60 17.81
C THR A 242 10.29 15.64 16.82
N THR A 243 10.26 16.00 15.53
CA THR A 243 9.73 15.13 14.47
C THR A 243 10.52 13.83 14.39
N ILE A 244 11.86 13.91 14.36
CA ILE A 244 12.74 12.73 14.31
C ILE A 244 12.46 11.79 15.50
N ARG A 245 12.44 12.34 16.74
CA ARG A 245 12.13 11.53 17.93
C ARG A 245 10.76 10.86 17.85
N LYS A 246 9.74 11.58 17.40
CA LYS A 246 8.38 11.07 17.27
C LYS A 246 8.28 9.98 16.18
N VAL A 247 8.93 10.17 15.04
CA VAL A 247 9.00 9.17 13.98
C VAL A 247 9.70 7.91 14.45
N ILE A 248 10.82 8.04 15.17
CA ILE A 248 11.51 6.89 15.79
C ILE A 248 10.56 6.15 16.76
N VAL A 249 9.82 6.88 17.62
CA VAL A 249 8.86 6.27 18.54
C VAL A 249 7.77 5.50 17.77
N VAL A 250 7.22 6.07 16.68
CA VAL A 250 6.23 5.37 15.84
C VAL A 250 6.80 4.07 15.27
N HIS A 251 8.02 4.11 14.74
CA HIS A 251 8.67 2.91 14.18
C HIS A 251 8.95 1.85 15.25
N ILE A 252 9.48 2.27 16.41
CA ILE A 252 9.74 1.35 17.53
C ILE A 252 8.43 0.67 17.98
N LEU A 253 7.35 1.44 18.19
CA LEU A 253 6.05 0.90 18.60
C LEU A 253 5.49 -0.06 17.54
N SER A 254 5.61 0.29 16.25
CA SER A 254 5.15 -0.56 15.16
C SER A 254 5.94 -1.87 15.08
N ILE A 255 7.27 -1.80 15.18
CA ILE A 255 8.15 -2.98 15.15
C ILE A 255 7.89 -3.86 16.39
N THR A 256 7.76 -3.26 17.58
CA THR A 256 7.49 -4.00 18.82
C THR A 256 6.16 -4.76 18.72
N LEU A 257 5.10 -4.12 18.22
CA LEU A 257 3.81 -4.79 18.04
C LEU A 257 3.89 -5.88 16.97
N PHE A 258 4.60 -5.64 15.87
CA PHE A 258 4.81 -6.65 14.83
C PHE A 258 5.53 -7.89 15.39
N ILE A 259 6.60 -7.70 16.15
CA ILE A 259 7.34 -8.78 16.81
C ILE A 259 6.44 -9.50 17.84
N ALA A 260 5.65 -8.76 18.61
CA ALA A 260 4.72 -9.35 19.58
C ALA A 260 3.66 -10.22 18.89
N ILE A 261 3.07 -9.77 17.78
CA ILE A 261 2.10 -10.55 17.00
C ILE A 261 2.78 -11.78 16.40
N ALA A 262 3.95 -11.63 15.79
CA ALA A 262 4.70 -12.75 15.22
C ALA A 262 5.08 -13.78 16.28
N GLY A 263 5.54 -13.31 17.45
CA GLY A 263 5.85 -14.18 18.60
C GLY A 263 4.63 -14.87 19.17
N MET A 264 3.47 -14.20 19.24
CA MET A 264 2.21 -14.80 19.67
C MET A 264 1.77 -15.90 18.70
N VAL A 265 1.81 -15.64 17.39
CA VAL A 265 1.48 -16.63 16.36
C VAL A 265 2.43 -17.82 16.46
N ALA A 266 3.75 -17.59 16.56
CA ALA A 266 4.74 -18.65 16.74
C ALA A 266 4.50 -19.44 18.04
N GLY A 267 4.22 -18.77 19.17
CA GLY A 267 3.92 -19.41 20.45
C GLY A 267 2.66 -20.27 20.40
N ILE A 268 1.61 -19.80 19.73
CA ILE A 268 0.40 -20.58 19.50
C ILE A 268 0.76 -21.85 18.71
N ILE A 269 1.53 -21.74 17.64
CA ILE A 269 1.95 -22.87 16.81
C ILE A 269 2.75 -23.88 17.64
N ILE A 270 3.74 -23.43 18.43
CA ILE A 270 4.57 -24.28 19.28
C ILE A 270 3.73 -24.97 20.36
N SER A 271 2.86 -24.25 21.07
CA SER A 271 1.98 -24.80 22.11
C SER A 271 1.04 -25.87 21.57
N PHE A 272 0.53 -25.69 20.36
CA PHE A 272 -0.28 -26.72 19.69
C PHE A 272 0.57 -27.94 19.29
N ALA A 273 1.80 -27.75 18.87
CA ALA A 273 2.72 -28.84 18.54
C ALA A 273 3.08 -29.69 19.77
N GLU A 274 3.36 -29.06 20.92
CA GLU A 274 3.68 -29.74 22.18
C GLU A 274 2.49 -30.51 22.75
N ASN A 275 1.29 -29.96 22.73
CA ASN A 275 0.07 -30.66 23.21
C ASN A 275 -0.27 -31.89 22.37
N THR A 276 0.07 -31.92 21.10
CA THR A 276 -0.11 -33.08 20.23
C THR A 276 0.94 -34.17 20.46
N ALA A 277 2.15 -33.80 20.91
CA ALA A 277 3.20 -34.75 21.27
C ALA A 277 2.92 -35.44 22.66
N ALA A 278 2.30 -34.69 23.58
CA ALA A 278 1.98 -35.24 24.95
C ALA A 278 0.77 -36.16 24.98
N THR A 279 -0.04 -36.20 23.92
CA THR A 279 -1.24 -37.08 23.82
C THR A 279 -0.98 -38.38 23.05
N LYS A 280 0.27 -38.65 22.69
CA LYS A 280 0.77 -39.94 22.18
C LYS A 280 1.54 -40.69 23.24
#